data_f1262ca28e72ec6e4225a6c004bd526d
#
_entry.id   f1262ca28e72ec6e4225a6c004bd526d
#
_cell.length_a   1.000
_cell.length_b   1.000
_cell.length_c   1.000
_cell.angle_alpha   90.00
_cell.angle_beta   90.00
_cell.angle_gamma   90.00
#
_symmetry.space_group_name_H-M   'P 1'
#
loop_
_entity.id
_entity.type
_entity.pdbx_description
1 polymer ?
#
loop_
_entity_poly.entity_id
_entity_poly.type
_entity_poly.pdbx_seq_one_letter_code
_entity_poly.pdbx_strand_id
1 'polypeptide(L)'
;MSVKKEIFGIHPSGKEVYKFEIVNKQGMKAVITNFGAILISLFVKDKKGNFQDVVLGYDSLEEYLDNHPMFGATVGRNVNRISNAKFELDGKTYLLDKNRGNHNIHSDKEHGFHKVIWDFEITGENSVCLSYLSCDMEQGFPGEVYIKMTYTLTETNGLILSYFATPNKRTILNVTNHTYFNLGEIYFLQSSVFMRNHLRLLMKI
;
A
#
# COMPACT_ATOMS: atom_id res chain seq x y z
N MET A 1 -1.02 16.69 17.34
CA MET A 1 -0.61 15.79 16.25
C MET A 1 0.41 16.47 15.40
N SER A 2 1.31 15.74 14.79
CA SER A 2 2.22 16.26 13.76
C SER A 2 2.61 15.13 12.81
N VAL A 3 2.75 15.45 11.55
CA VAL A 3 3.37 14.57 10.57
C VAL A 3 4.85 14.96 10.47
N LYS A 4 5.74 14.03 10.80
CA LYS A 4 7.19 14.21 10.63
C LYS A 4 7.60 13.55 9.31
N LYS A 5 8.29 14.29 8.44
CA LYS A 5 8.86 13.79 7.18
C LYS A 5 10.36 13.62 7.33
N GLU A 6 10.89 12.48 6.87
CA GLU A 6 12.33 12.19 6.83
C GLU A 6 12.70 11.52 5.52
N ILE A 7 13.95 11.65 5.09
CA ILE A 7 14.50 10.85 3.99
C ILE A 7 14.57 9.40 4.46
N PHE A 8 13.97 8.48 3.71
CA PHE A 8 14.02 7.05 3.97
C PHE A 8 15.16 6.37 3.20
N GLY A 9 15.53 6.91 2.05
CA GLY A 9 16.64 6.46 1.23
C GLY A 9 16.65 7.11 -0.15
N ILE A 10 17.60 6.68 -0.97
CA ILE A 10 17.72 7.12 -2.37
C ILE A 10 17.38 5.90 -3.26
N HIS A 11 16.36 6.07 -4.08
CA HIS A 11 15.98 5.04 -5.06
C HIS A 11 17.08 4.89 -6.14
N PRO A 12 17.28 3.71 -6.75
CA PRO A 12 18.28 3.51 -7.82
C PRO A 12 18.17 4.49 -9.01
N SER A 13 17.01 5.10 -9.21
CA SER A 13 16.82 6.18 -10.21
C SER A 13 17.40 7.53 -9.78
N GLY A 14 18.02 7.63 -8.60
CA GLY A 14 18.55 8.88 -8.03
C GLY A 14 17.51 9.76 -7.32
N LYS A 15 16.22 9.35 -7.28
CA LYS A 15 15.17 10.09 -6.59
C LYS A 15 15.18 9.80 -5.10
N GLU A 16 14.93 10.85 -4.30
CA GLU A 16 14.72 10.71 -2.86
C GLU A 16 13.38 10.02 -2.57
N VAL A 17 13.42 9.10 -1.61
CA VAL A 17 12.25 8.45 -1.03
C VAL A 17 12.09 8.93 0.40
N TYR A 18 10.87 9.25 0.78
CA TYR A 18 10.55 9.79 2.10
C TYR A 18 9.72 8.80 2.91
N LYS A 19 9.88 8.88 4.23
CA LYS A 19 8.95 8.30 5.19
C LYS A 19 8.26 9.39 6.00
N PHE A 20 7.04 9.08 6.43
CA PHE A 20 6.15 9.95 7.19
C PHE A 20 5.75 9.25 8.46
N GLU A 21 6.04 9.86 9.59
CA GLU A 21 5.59 9.40 10.90
C GLU A 21 4.41 10.27 11.36
N ILE A 22 3.29 9.63 11.65
CA ILE A 22 2.08 10.25 12.18
C ILE A 22 1.86 9.71 13.58
N VAL A 23 1.73 10.60 14.57
CA VAL A 23 1.48 10.23 15.96
C VAL A 23 0.25 10.96 16.47
N ASN A 24 -0.72 10.21 17.05
CA ASN A 24 -1.89 10.80 17.69
C ASN A 24 -1.64 11.16 19.16
N LYS A 25 -2.58 11.87 19.81
CA LYS A 25 -2.46 12.29 21.22
C LYS A 25 -2.39 11.13 22.21
N GLN A 26 -2.82 9.93 21.81
CA GLN A 26 -2.77 8.74 22.65
C GLN A 26 -1.47 7.93 22.47
N GLY A 27 -0.56 8.41 21.59
CA GLY A 27 0.72 7.79 21.30
C GLY A 27 0.67 6.69 20.26
N MET A 28 -0.48 6.37 19.65
CA MET A 28 -0.53 5.47 18.48
C MET A 28 0.25 6.13 17.34
N LYS A 29 1.05 5.32 16.62
CA LYS A 29 1.94 5.80 15.58
C LYS A 29 1.81 4.95 14.31
N ALA A 30 1.73 5.63 13.17
CA ALA A 30 1.83 5.02 11.85
C ALA A 30 3.06 5.57 11.11
N VAL A 31 3.80 4.69 10.43
CA VAL A 31 4.92 5.06 9.57
C VAL A 31 4.63 4.63 8.15
N ILE A 32 4.67 5.56 7.22
CA ILE A 32 4.31 5.36 5.81
C ILE A 32 5.50 5.81 4.94
N THR A 33 5.72 5.20 3.79
CA THR A 33 6.65 5.72 2.77
C THR A 33 5.94 6.01 1.46
N ASN A 34 6.47 6.98 0.71
CA ASN A 34 5.98 7.27 -0.64
C ASN A 34 6.52 6.29 -1.70
N PHE A 35 7.42 5.38 -1.37
CA PHE A 35 7.72 4.24 -2.24
C PHE A 35 6.65 3.18 -2.07
N GLY A 36 5.96 2.82 -3.16
CA GLY A 36 4.87 1.84 -3.14
C GLY A 36 3.65 2.21 -2.29
N ALA A 37 3.58 3.46 -1.80
CA ALA A 37 2.60 3.92 -0.83
C ALA A 37 2.43 2.91 0.33
N ILE A 38 3.57 2.51 0.94
CA ILE A 38 3.68 1.41 1.90
C ILE A 38 3.38 1.90 3.33
N LEU A 39 2.58 1.13 4.06
CA LEU A 39 2.54 1.17 5.53
C LEU A 39 3.71 0.36 6.08
N ILE A 40 4.73 1.04 6.61
CA ILE A 40 5.95 0.42 7.16
C ILE A 40 5.66 -0.18 8.54
N SER A 41 5.04 0.63 9.43
CA SER A 41 4.82 0.26 10.82
C SER A 41 3.52 0.83 11.36
N LEU A 42 2.91 0.13 12.31
CA LEU A 42 1.76 0.60 13.07
C LEU A 42 1.91 0.20 14.54
N PHE A 43 2.26 1.18 15.38
CA PHE A 43 2.43 0.96 16.81
C PHE A 43 1.12 1.17 17.54
N VAL A 44 0.62 0.11 18.18
CA VAL A 44 -0.60 0.12 18.99
C VAL A 44 -0.32 -0.38 20.39
N LYS A 45 -1.13 0.02 21.37
CA LYS A 45 -0.99 -0.45 22.76
C LYS A 45 -1.48 -1.89 22.89
N ASP A 46 -0.69 -2.71 23.55
CA ASP A 46 -1.08 -4.03 24.03
C ASP A 46 -1.99 -3.94 25.29
N LYS A 47 -2.41 -5.08 25.84
CA LYS A 47 -3.24 -5.17 27.06
C LYS A 47 -2.56 -4.59 28.30
N LYS A 48 -1.23 -4.48 28.30
CA LYS A 48 -0.42 -3.94 29.40
C LYS A 48 -0.12 -2.44 29.21
N GLY A 49 -0.52 -1.86 28.08
CA GLY A 49 -0.30 -0.47 27.74
C GLY A 49 1.03 -0.20 27.03
N ASN A 50 1.81 -1.21 26.66
CA ASN A 50 3.05 -1.07 25.91
C ASN A 50 2.75 -0.94 24.41
N PHE A 51 3.49 -0.07 23.71
CA PHE A 51 3.38 0.03 22.27
C PHE A 51 4.12 -1.11 21.58
N GLN A 52 3.43 -1.79 20.67
CA GLN A 52 3.96 -2.85 19.82
C GLN A 52 3.72 -2.51 18.35
N ASP A 53 4.70 -2.75 17.50
CA ASP A 53 4.49 -2.74 16.06
C ASP A 53 3.73 -4.01 15.65
N VAL A 54 2.58 -3.81 15.02
CA VAL A 54 1.71 -4.92 14.59
C VAL A 54 1.74 -5.15 13.08
N VAL A 55 2.70 -4.55 12.38
CA VAL A 55 2.85 -4.68 10.92
C VAL A 55 4.16 -5.39 10.60
N LEU A 56 4.11 -6.38 9.71
CA LEU A 56 5.32 -6.97 9.13
C LEU A 56 5.85 -6.04 8.04
N GLY A 57 7.11 -5.67 8.15
CA GLY A 57 7.80 -4.77 7.23
C GLY A 57 9.31 -4.90 7.32
N TYR A 58 10.00 -3.95 6.69
CA TYR A 58 11.46 -3.85 6.66
C TYR A 58 11.89 -2.49 7.22
N ASP A 59 13.16 -2.40 7.61
CA ASP A 59 13.72 -1.19 8.24
C ASP A 59 14.36 -0.23 7.22
N SER A 60 14.67 -0.70 6.02
CA SER A 60 15.39 0.06 4.99
C SER A 60 14.65 0.10 3.65
N LEU A 61 14.93 1.12 2.84
CA LEU A 61 14.42 1.21 1.47
C LEU A 61 14.93 0.06 0.60
N GLU A 62 16.20 -0.33 0.77
CA GLU A 62 16.84 -1.39 0.00
C GLU A 62 16.06 -2.70 0.07
N GLU A 63 15.59 -3.05 1.27
CA GLU A 63 14.78 -4.25 1.47
C GLU A 63 13.40 -4.13 0.80
N TYR A 64 12.81 -2.93 0.78
CA TYR A 64 11.55 -2.68 0.08
C TYR A 64 11.68 -2.69 -1.44
N LEU A 65 12.86 -2.43 -2.00
CA LEU A 65 13.08 -2.56 -3.45
C LEU A 65 12.81 -3.98 -3.94
N ASP A 66 13.11 -4.99 -3.11
CA ASP A 66 12.86 -6.42 -3.40
C ASP A 66 11.60 -6.97 -2.73
N ASN A 67 10.77 -6.22 -2.14
CA ASN A 67 9.60 -6.60 -1.33
C ASN A 67 8.68 -7.66 -2.01
N HIS A 68 9.16 -8.88 -2.16
CA HIS A 68 8.41 -9.99 -2.76
C HIS A 68 7.07 -10.28 -2.08
N PRO A 69 6.95 -10.24 -0.72
CA PRO A 69 5.68 -10.42 -0.04
C PRO A 69 4.72 -9.24 -0.19
N MET A 70 5.18 -8.11 -0.75
CA MET A 70 4.41 -6.85 -0.84
C MET A 70 3.97 -6.34 0.53
N PHE A 71 4.82 -6.48 1.55
CA PHE A 71 4.54 -6.01 2.90
C PHE A 71 4.12 -4.54 2.90
N GLY A 72 2.94 -4.27 3.45
CA GLY A 72 2.38 -2.93 3.62
C GLY A 72 2.05 -2.17 2.34
N ALA A 73 2.30 -2.74 1.16
CA ALA A 73 2.28 -2.03 -0.11
C ALA A 73 0.86 -1.75 -0.65
N THR A 74 0.74 -0.66 -1.40
CA THR A 74 -0.44 -0.44 -2.25
C THR A 74 -0.30 -1.24 -3.52
N VAL A 75 -1.27 -2.14 -3.76
CA VAL A 75 -1.29 -3.05 -4.91
C VAL A 75 -2.38 -2.63 -5.89
N GLY A 76 -2.04 -2.49 -7.14
CA GLY A 76 -2.87 -2.07 -8.27
C GLY A 76 -2.06 -2.15 -9.59
N ARG A 77 -2.73 -1.93 -10.76
CA ARG A 77 -4.14 -1.48 -10.93
C ARG A 77 -5.20 -2.51 -10.48
N ASN A 78 -4.91 -3.81 -10.60
CA ASN A 78 -5.84 -4.85 -10.18
C ASN A 78 -5.18 -5.79 -9.18
N VAL A 79 -5.71 -5.81 -7.96
CA VAL A 79 -5.32 -6.77 -6.94
C VAL A 79 -5.97 -8.13 -7.21
N ASN A 80 -5.30 -9.20 -6.76
CA ASN A 80 -5.71 -10.58 -6.93
C ASN A 80 -5.61 -11.02 -8.41
N ARG A 81 -6.29 -12.10 -8.79
CA ARG A 81 -6.07 -12.83 -10.05
C ARG A 81 -6.98 -12.36 -11.17
N ILE A 82 -6.39 -12.26 -12.38
CA ILE A 82 -7.13 -12.22 -13.64
C ILE A 82 -6.82 -13.53 -14.38
N SER A 83 -7.87 -14.31 -14.60
CA SER A 83 -7.78 -15.62 -15.23
C SER A 83 -7.23 -15.52 -16.66
N ASN A 84 -6.34 -16.45 -17.02
CA ASN A 84 -5.66 -16.49 -18.33
C ASN A 84 -4.91 -15.20 -18.70
N ALA A 85 -4.64 -14.32 -17.71
CA ALA A 85 -3.94 -13.04 -17.91
C ALA A 85 -4.58 -12.22 -19.05
N LYS A 86 -5.91 -12.18 -19.14
CA LYS A 86 -6.65 -11.39 -20.13
C LYS A 86 -8.03 -11.02 -19.64
N PHE A 87 -8.54 -9.91 -20.16
CA PHE A 87 -9.93 -9.48 -19.94
C PHE A 87 -10.46 -8.80 -21.20
N GLU A 88 -11.78 -8.69 -21.28
CA GLU A 88 -12.46 -7.95 -22.33
C GLU A 88 -13.10 -6.68 -21.76
N LEU A 89 -12.95 -5.60 -22.47
CA LEU A 89 -13.56 -4.32 -22.15
C LEU A 89 -13.94 -3.59 -23.46
N ASP A 90 -15.21 -3.19 -23.58
CA ASP A 90 -15.75 -2.51 -24.75
C ASP A 90 -15.44 -3.25 -26.08
N GLY A 91 -15.58 -4.58 -26.09
CA GLY A 91 -15.36 -5.42 -27.26
C GLY A 91 -13.90 -5.64 -27.66
N LYS A 92 -12.95 -5.13 -26.85
CA LYS A 92 -11.51 -5.30 -27.07
C LYS A 92 -10.92 -6.20 -26.00
N THR A 93 -10.11 -7.16 -26.42
CA THR A 93 -9.31 -8.01 -25.52
C THR A 93 -8.01 -7.32 -25.14
N TYR A 94 -7.74 -7.27 -23.83
CA TYR A 94 -6.48 -6.78 -23.26
C TYR A 94 -5.70 -7.95 -22.68
N LEU A 95 -4.42 -8.01 -23.01
CA LEU A 95 -3.49 -9.03 -22.53
C LEU A 95 -2.62 -8.45 -21.42
N LEU A 96 -2.41 -9.25 -20.38
CA LEU A 96 -1.58 -8.93 -19.22
C LEU A 96 -0.41 -9.93 -19.16
N ASP A 97 0.61 -9.59 -18.39
CA ASP A 97 1.70 -10.49 -18.11
C ASP A 97 1.24 -11.72 -17.31
N LYS A 98 1.71 -12.90 -17.72
CA LYS A 98 1.49 -14.16 -17.02
C LYS A 98 2.51 -14.30 -15.90
N ASN A 99 2.25 -13.70 -14.76
CA ASN A 99 3.17 -13.67 -13.62
C ASN A 99 2.86 -14.72 -12.53
N ARG A 100 1.80 -15.54 -12.73
CA ARG A 100 1.44 -16.67 -11.86
C ARG A 100 0.88 -17.84 -12.67
N GLY A 101 1.75 -18.68 -13.24
CA GLY A 101 1.37 -19.71 -14.20
C GLY A 101 0.73 -19.07 -15.43
N ASN A 102 -0.48 -19.50 -15.81
CA ASN A 102 -1.23 -18.91 -16.93
C ASN A 102 -2.06 -17.67 -16.57
N HIS A 103 -2.00 -17.22 -15.31
CA HIS A 103 -2.82 -16.12 -14.78
C HIS A 103 -1.97 -14.89 -14.53
N ASN A 104 -2.62 -13.73 -14.47
CA ASN A 104 -2.05 -12.53 -13.87
C ASN A 104 -2.45 -12.45 -12.39
N ILE A 105 -1.54 -12.00 -11.52
CA ILE A 105 -1.81 -11.68 -10.12
C ILE A 105 -1.15 -10.35 -9.77
N HIS A 106 -1.91 -9.47 -9.11
CA HIS A 106 -1.42 -8.19 -8.59
C HIS A 106 -0.83 -7.27 -9.66
N SER A 107 -1.39 -7.33 -10.89
CA SER A 107 -1.01 -6.57 -12.07
C SER A 107 0.40 -6.88 -12.57
N ASP A 108 1.42 -6.22 -12.03
CA ASP A 108 2.81 -6.38 -12.47
C ASP A 108 3.74 -6.44 -11.24
N LYS A 109 4.69 -7.37 -11.25
CA LYS A 109 5.60 -7.56 -10.11
C LYS A 109 6.71 -6.51 -10.04
N GLU A 110 7.12 -5.99 -11.20
CA GLU A 110 8.27 -5.08 -11.32
C GLU A 110 7.83 -3.62 -11.48
N HIS A 111 6.62 -3.39 -12.02
CA HIS A 111 6.13 -2.05 -12.37
C HIS A 111 4.76 -1.71 -11.74
N GLY A 112 4.28 -2.55 -10.80
CA GLY A 112 3.03 -2.31 -10.10
C GLY A 112 3.09 -1.10 -9.17
N PHE A 113 1.94 -0.68 -8.64
CA PHE A 113 1.85 0.46 -7.72
C PHE A 113 2.76 0.37 -6.50
N HIS A 114 3.14 -0.85 -6.11
CA HIS A 114 4.06 -1.14 -5.01
C HIS A 114 5.55 -0.90 -5.34
N LYS A 115 5.89 -0.61 -6.60
CA LYS A 115 7.27 -0.39 -7.08
C LYS A 115 7.54 1.03 -7.55
N VAL A 116 6.54 1.91 -7.49
CA VAL A 116 6.69 3.30 -7.95
C VAL A 116 6.85 4.27 -6.78
N ILE A 117 7.51 5.38 -7.03
CA ILE A 117 7.59 6.50 -6.09
C ILE A 117 6.37 7.37 -6.33
N TRP A 118 5.52 7.51 -5.32
CA TRP A 118 4.33 8.36 -5.32
C TRP A 118 4.71 9.79 -4.98
N ASP A 119 4.03 10.75 -5.59
CA ASP A 119 4.02 12.12 -5.10
C ASP A 119 3.30 12.16 -3.74
N PHE A 120 3.56 13.19 -2.95
CA PHE A 120 2.96 13.30 -1.63
C PHE A 120 2.55 14.71 -1.25
N GLU A 121 1.55 14.80 -0.39
CA GLU A 121 1.11 16.01 0.27
C GLU A 121 0.75 15.70 1.73
N ILE A 122 1.26 16.49 2.65
CA ILE A 122 0.82 16.45 4.05
C ILE A 122 -0.47 17.28 4.14
N THR A 123 -1.61 16.59 4.24
CA THR A 123 -2.95 17.21 4.13
C THR A 123 -3.53 17.64 5.48
N GLY A 124 -2.78 17.48 6.56
CA GLY A 124 -3.17 17.86 7.91
C GLY A 124 -2.18 17.40 8.96
N GLU A 125 -2.47 17.63 10.22
CA GLU A 125 -1.63 17.21 11.34
C GLU A 125 -1.60 15.67 11.54
N ASN A 126 -2.50 14.95 10.88
CA ASN A 126 -2.72 13.51 11.08
C ASN A 126 -2.87 12.72 9.78
N SER A 127 -2.58 13.32 8.64
CA SER A 127 -2.81 12.67 7.35
C SER A 127 -1.75 13.00 6.31
N VAL A 128 -1.46 12.00 5.48
CA VAL A 128 -0.59 12.08 4.31
C VAL A 128 -1.36 11.54 3.12
N CYS A 129 -1.45 12.33 2.05
CA CYS A 129 -1.98 11.93 0.75
C CYS A 129 -0.82 11.58 -0.16
N LEU A 130 -0.87 10.40 -0.74
CA LEU A 130 0.06 9.93 -1.76
C LEU A 130 -0.68 9.87 -3.10
N SER A 131 -0.06 10.32 -4.18
CA SER A 131 -0.71 10.33 -5.51
C SER A 131 0.21 9.81 -6.59
N TYR A 132 -0.40 9.19 -7.61
CA TYR A 132 0.32 8.63 -8.74
C TYR A 132 -0.51 8.77 -10.01
N LEU A 133 0.14 9.11 -11.12
CA LEU A 133 -0.46 9.10 -12.45
C LEU A 133 -0.02 7.84 -13.18
N SER A 134 -0.90 6.85 -13.23
CA SER A 134 -0.69 5.61 -13.97
C SER A 134 -1.08 5.83 -15.43
N CYS A 135 -0.11 5.71 -16.34
CA CYS A 135 -0.30 6.03 -17.76
C CYS A 135 -1.23 5.05 -18.49
N ASP A 136 -1.76 5.48 -19.65
CA ASP A 136 -2.51 4.57 -20.53
C ASP A 136 -1.67 3.34 -20.90
N MET A 137 -2.27 2.18 -20.85
CA MET A 137 -1.64 0.87 -21.10
C MET A 137 -0.54 0.47 -20.11
N GLU A 138 -0.34 1.20 -19.03
CA GLU A 138 0.55 0.75 -17.96
C GLU A 138 0.09 -0.62 -17.44
N GLN A 139 1.04 -1.57 -17.33
CA GLN A 139 0.77 -2.96 -16.93
C GLN A 139 -0.28 -3.68 -17.81
N GLY A 140 -0.56 -3.18 -19.03
CA GLY A 140 -1.56 -3.73 -19.95
C GLY A 140 -3.00 -3.23 -19.72
N PHE A 141 -3.23 -2.33 -18.78
CA PHE A 141 -4.55 -1.78 -18.50
C PHE A 141 -4.80 -0.50 -19.29
N PRO A 142 -5.96 -0.37 -19.99
CA PRO A 142 -6.29 0.84 -20.74
C PRO A 142 -6.63 2.00 -19.81
N GLY A 143 -6.44 3.21 -20.31
CA GLY A 143 -6.78 4.45 -19.63
C GLY A 143 -5.68 4.94 -18.69
N GLU A 144 -5.47 6.23 -18.74
CA GLU A 144 -4.71 6.93 -17.72
C GLU A 144 -5.56 7.03 -16.46
N VAL A 145 -4.95 6.77 -15.30
CA VAL A 145 -5.62 6.83 -13.99
C VAL A 145 -4.81 7.69 -13.05
N TYR A 146 -5.38 8.82 -12.64
CA TYR A 146 -4.84 9.57 -11.51
C TYR A 146 -5.42 8.99 -10.22
N ILE A 147 -4.56 8.43 -9.38
CA ILE A 147 -4.95 7.80 -8.12
C ILE A 147 -4.36 8.54 -6.93
N LYS A 148 -5.16 8.67 -5.87
CA LYS A 148 -4.76 9.15 -4.55
C LYS A 148 -5.02 8.08 -3.50
N MET A 149 -4.10 7.94 -2.57
CA MET A 149 -4.25 7.16 -1.36
C MET A 149 -3.92 8.03 -0.16
N THR A 150 -4.85 8.17 0.77
CA THR A 150 -4.66 8.97 1.98
C THR A 150 -4.65 8.07 3.20
N TYR A 151 -3.58 8.17 3.97
CA TYR A 151 -3.48 7.61 5.31
C TYR A 151 -3.87 8.67 6.33
N THR A 152 -4.83 8.36 7.20
CA THR A 152 -5.26 9.24 8.29
C THR A 152 -5.26 8.49 9.61
N LEU A 153 -4.48 8.95 10.57
CA LEU A 153 -4.47 8.41 11.92
C LEU A 153 -5.44 9.19 12.79
N THR A 154 -6.46 8.51 13.34
CA THR A 154 -7.50 9.18 14.14
C THR A 154 -7.10 9.33 15.62
N GLU A 155 -7.72 10.27 16.31
CA GLU A 155 -7.56 10.42 17.77
C GLU A 155 -8.17 9.26 18.57
N THR A 156 -9.03 8.46 17.95
CA THR A 156 -9.65 7.27 18.54
C THR A 156 -8.91 5.98 18.22
N ASN A 157 -7.61 6.07 17.89
CA ASN A 157 -6.74 4.95 17.57
C ASN A 157 -7.20 4.12 16.35
N GLY A 158 -7.72 4.76 15.32
CA GLY A 158 -8.04 4.17 14.03
C GLY A 158 -7.06 4.64 12.97
N LEU A 159 -6.64 3.75 12.06
CA LEU A 159 -5.95 4.09 10.82
C LEU A 159 -6.95 3.95 9.67
N ILE A 160 -7.21 5.06 8.98
CA ILE A 160 -8.11 5.12 7.82
C ILE A 160 -7.25 5.17 6.56
N LEU A 161 -7.56 4.29 5.60
CA LEU A 161 -6.98 4.25 4.27
C LEU A 161 -8.09 4.64 3.27
N SER A 162 -7.94 5.79 2.63
CA SER A 162 -8.92 6.29 1.66
C SER A 162 -8.32 6.28 0.27
N TYR A 163 -9.06 5.72 -0.69
CA TYR A 163 -8.67 5.70 -2.10
C TYR A 163 -9.60 6.57 -2.92
N PHE A 164 -9.04 7.34 -3.83
CA PHE A 164 -9.75 8.11 -4.82
C PHE A 164 -9.05 7.95 -6.17
N ALA A 165 -9.79 7.69 -7.23
CA ALA A 165 -9.21 7.56 -8.55
C ALA A 165 -10.09 8.17 -9.63
N THR A 166 -9.47 8.82 -10.60
CA THR A 166 -10.13 9.40 -11.77
C THR A 166 -9.47 8.86 -13.04
N PRO A 167 -10.14 7.98 -13.78
CA PRO A 167 -9.66 7.54 -15.08
C PRO A 167 -10.11 8.52 -16.17
N ASN A 168 -9.30 8.64 -17.25
CA ASN A 168 -9.68 9.42 -18.42
C ASN A 168 -10.55 8.65 -19.42
N LYS A 169 -10.66 7.31 -19.26
CA LYS A 169 -11.57 6.42 -20.02
C LYS A 169 -11.88 5.17 -19.20
N ARG A 170 -12.84 4.36 -19.66
CA ARG A 170 -13.17 3.08 -19.00
C ARG A 170 -11.94 2.21 -18.83
N THR A 171 -11.77 1.67 -17.62
CA THR A 171 -10.67 0.79 -17.25
C THR A 171 -11.07 -0.13 -16.11
N ILE A 172 -10.22 -1.12 -15.81
CA ILE A 172 -10.31 -1.91 -14.59
C ILE A 172 -9.45 -1.26 -13.51
N LEU A 173 -10.03 -1.07 -12.35
CA LEU A 173 -9.33 -0.60 -11.17
C LEU A 173 -9.84 -1.33 -9.93
N ASN A 174 -8.95 -2.04 -9.25
CA ASN A 174 -9.21 -2.73 -7.99
C ASN A 174 -7.94 -2.67 -7.14
N VAL A 175 -7.91 -1.78 -6.15
CA VAL A 175 -6.72 -1.43 -5.38
C VAL A 175 -6.89 -1.83 -3.93
N THR A 176 -5.82 -2.29 -3.30
CA THR A 176 -5.78 -2.60 -1.86
C THR A 176 -4.45 -2.22 -1.24
N ASN A 177 -4.43 -2.16 0.09
CA ASN A 177 -3.20 -2.20 0.88
C ASN A 177 -2.93 -3.66 1.28
N HIS A 178 -1.69 -4.11 1.09
CA HIS A 178 -1.26 -5.50 1.30
C HIS A 178 -0.51 -5.67 2.64
N THR A 179 -0.94 -4.97 3.68
CA THR A 179 -0.35 -5.09 5.02
C THR A 179 -0.61 -6.47 5.61
N TYR A 180 0.44 -7.03 6.19
CA TYR A 180 0.38 -8.24 7.01
C TYR A 180 0.40 -7.80 8.48
N PHE A 181 -0.72 -8.00 9.17
CA PHE A 181 -0.80 -7.71 10.60
C PHE A 181 -0.37 -8.91 11.42
N ASN A 182 0.51 -8.67 12.41
CA ASN A 182 0.90 -9.64 13.42
C ASN A 182 0.50 -9.14 14.80
N LEU A 183 -0.54 -9.72 15.38
CA LEU A 183 -1.08 -9.37 16.70
C LEU A 183 -0.61 -10.33 17.81
N GLY A 184 0.25 -11.28 17.49
CA GLY A 184 0.87 -12.23 18.42
C GLY A 184 2.28 -11.82 18.82
N GLU A 185 2.83 -12.48 19.85
CA GLU A 185 4.26 -12.37 20.13
C GLU A 185 5.06 -12.92 18.95
N ILE A 186 6.22 -12.29 18.67
CA ILE A 186 7.12 -12.70 17.57
C ILE A 186 7.76 -14.06 17.92
N TYR A 187 7.00 -15.13 17.79
CA TYR A 187 7.52 -16.48 17.78
C TYR A 187 7.14 -17.17 16.47
N PHE A 188 8.13 -17.24 15.56
CA PHE A 188 8.18 -18.09 14.38
C PHE A 188 6.96 -18.12 13.46
N LEU A 189 7.12 -17.49 12.30
CA LEU A 189 6.36 -17.79 11.10
C LEU A 189 6.58 -19.26 10.67
N GLN A 190 5.97 -20.21 11.37
CA GLN A 190 5.58 -21.47 10.75
C GLN A 190 4.14 -21.31 10.26
N SER A 191 4.02 -21.46 8.94
CA SER A 191 2.80 -21.54 8.14
C SER A 191 1.53 -21.90 8.91
N SER A 192 0.51 -21.07 8.77
CA SER A 192 -0.88 -21.24 9.20
C SER A 192 -1.25 -20.62 10.56
N VAL A 193 -1.49 -19.31 10.56
CA VAL A 193 -2.33 -18.71 11.61
C VAL A 193 -3.47 -17.94 10.94
N PHE A 194 -4.68 -18.49 11.06
CA PHE A 194 -5.93 -17.77 10.79
C PHE A 194 -6.11 -16.68 11.86
N MET A 195 -6.02 -15.42 11.46
CA MET A 195 -6.33 -14.31 12.36
C MET A 195 -7.84 -14.11 12.45
N ARG A 196 -8.41 -14.42 13.61
CA ARG A 196 -9.74 -13.93 14.03
C ARG A 196 -9.53 -12.82 15.05
N ASN A 197 -9.40 -11.56 14.58
CA ASN A 197 -9.58 -10.41 15.46
C ASN A 197 -10.13 -9.24 14.65
N HIS A 198 -11.08 -8.52 15.26
CA HIS A 198 -11.85 -7.45 14.65
C HIS A 198 -11.01 -6.19 14.55
N LEU A 199 -10.24 -6.04 13.49
CA LEU A 199 -9.77 -4.74 13.04
C LEU A 199 -10.86 -4.19 12.10
N ARG A 200 -11.59 -3.15 12.51
CA ARG A 200 -12.48 -2.43 11.59
C ARG A 200 -11.63 -1.55 10.70
N LEU A 201 -11.26 -2.06 9.52
CA LEU A 201 -10.84 -1.23 8.40
C LEU A 201 -12.10 -0.55 7.85
N LEU A 202 -12.26 0.72 8.09
CA LEU A 202 -13.28 1.54 7.42
C LEU A 202 -12.71 1.95 6.07
N MET A 203 -12.97 1.18 5.03
CA MET A 203 -12.78 1.63 3.65
C MET A 203 -14.02 2.45 3.24
N LYS A 204 -13.82 3.71 2.90
CA LYS A 204 -14.79 4.49 2.12
C LYS A 204 -14.32 4.46 0.66
N ILE A 205 -15.13 3.89 -0.19
CA ILE A 205 -15.02 3.97 -1.66
C ILE A 205 -15.73 5.25 -2.12
#